data_220ad3c599bc95868293a3375fc42193
#
_entry.id   220ad3c599bc95868293a3375fc42193
#
_cell.length_a   1.000
_cell.length_b   1.000
_cell.length_c   1.000
_cell.angle_alpha   90.00
_cell.angle_beta   90.00
_cell.angle_gamma   90.00
#
_symmetry.space_group_name_H-M   'P 1'
#
loop_
_entity.id
_entity.type
_entity.pdbx_description
1 polymer ?
#
loop_
_entity_poly.entity_id
_entity_poly.type
_entity_poly.pdbx_seq_one_letter_code
_entity_poly.pdbx_strand_id
1 'polypeptide(L)'
;LEAANCNDFGQRQTAYRILVSNSKRQIHQDIGDCWDSGWINSDDMQLIRYEGKPLQSDKDYFWKVTVKDEKGNISATSETATFSTGLFNQSEWTAKWIGTSEVYDPTKGSNEMYDPWFRKNFELKQKPERAILFVASVGYHEVYVNGQRIGDHVLAPAVTDHTKRARYIAYDIAPALNKGNNTIALWLGTSWSIFGAYATPDKPRASIVIAQVDIYGSNHRKLAGIITDESWRTYPSPNKLIGNWDFGAGGYGGEIWNANREINGWNQPNFNDQSWQKAVVYTPKLKLSAQRVETNKLFREIQPVSI
;
A
#
# COMPACT_ATOMS: atom_id res chain seq x y z
N LEU A 1 19.03 -2.12 20.24
CA LEU A 1 19.51 -1.16 21.26
C LEU A 1 21.02 -1.12 21.21
N GLU A 2 21.61 -0.11 20.60
CA GLU A 2 23.02 0.19 20.85
C GLU A 2 23.10 0.67 22.30
N ALA A 3 23.76 -0.10 23.16
CA ALA A 3 24.21 0.40 24.43
C ALA A 3 25.25 1.51 24.13
N ALA A 4 24.80 2.75 24.12
CA ALA A 4 25.66 3.88 23.81
C ALA A 4 26.88 3.86 24.73
N ASN A 5 28.07 3.64 24.13
CA ASN A 5 29.38 3.78 24.75
C ASN A 5 29.74 2.83 25.91
N CYS A 6 29.38 1.57 25.85
CA CYS A 6 29.86 0.60 26.82
C CYS A 6 30.79 -0.43 26.18
N ASN A 7 32.02 -0.53 26.69
CA ASN A 7 33.00 -1.54 26.29
C ASN A 7 32.85 -2.87 27.07
N ASP A 8 31.79 -3.00 27.86
CA ASP A 8 31.53 -4.20 28.63
C ASP A 8 30.97 -5.32 27.74
N PHE A 9 31.54 -6.51 27.83
CA PHE A 9 31.03 -7.69 27.15
C PHE A 9 29.84 -8.29 27.90
N GLY A 10 28.91 -8.93 27.15
CA GLY A 10 27.83 -9.72 27.75
C GLY A 10 26.66 -8.90 28.30
N GLN A 11 26.54 -7.64 27.90
CA GLN A 11 25.40 -6.81 28.29
C GLN A 11 24.09 -7.39 27.74
N ARG A 12 23.07 -7.39 28.58
CA ARG A 12 21.73 -7.85 28.21
C ARG A 12 20.65 -6.99 28.84
N GLN A 13 19.53 -6.88 28.15
CA GLN A 13 18.29 -6.35 28.70
C GLN A 13 17.74 -7.34 29.74
N THR A 14 17.24 -6.84 30.87
CA THR A 14 16.55 -7.64 31.89
C THR A 14 15.11 -7.21 32.10
N ALA A 15 14.75 -5.99 31.68
CA ALA A 15 13.38 -5.50 31.72
C ALA A 15 13.17 -4.42 30.67
N TYR A 16 11.91 -4.19 30.31
CA TYR A 16 11.50 -3.07 29.46
C TYR A 16 10.22 -2.42 29.98
N ARG A 17 9.99 -1.17 29.57
CA ARG A 17 8.70 -0.47 29.67
C ARG A 17 8.38 0.16 28.33
N ILE A 18 7.17 -0.10 27.81
CA ILE A 18 6.67 0.43 26.54
C ILE A 18 5.53 1.39 26.82
N LEU A 19 5.59 2.56 26.21
CA LEU A 19 4.51 3.54 26.21
C LEU A 19 3.93 3.63 24.79
N VAL A 20 2.61 3.60 24.66
CA VAL A 20 1.89 3.83 23.38
C VAL A 20 0.82 4.89 23.60
N SER A 21 0.75 5.84 22.68
CA SER A 21 -0.24 6.93 22.69
C SER A 21 -0.82 7.17 21.32
N ASN A 22 -2.08 7.61 21.25
CA ASN A 22 -2.68 8.14 20.03
C ASN A 22 -2.44 9.65 19.85
N SER A 23 -1.67 10.26 20.75
CA SER A 23 -1.35 11.68 20.76
C SER A 23 0.15 11.91 20.78
N LYS A 24 0.67 12.57 19.72
CA LYS A 24 2.08 12.98 19.66
C LYS A 24 2.48 13.87 20.85
N ARG A 25 1.55 14.70 21.33
CA ARG A 25 1.79 15.56 22.51
C ARG A 25 1.96 14.74 23.79
N GLN A 26 1.08 13.75 24.01
CA GLN A 26 1.14 12.93 25.24
C GLN A 26 2.39 12.06 25.27
N ILE A 27 2.74 11.40 24.15
CA ILE A 27 3.94 10.56 24.12
C ILE A 27 5.23 11.38 24.34
N HIS A 28 5.29 12.65 23.91
CA HIS A 28 6.41 13.54 24.20
C HIS A 28 6.52 13.87 25.68
N GLN A 29 5.44 13.75 26.44
CA GLN A 29 5.38 13.91 27.89
C GLN A 29 5.54 12.56 28.63
N ASP A 30 5.95 11.51 27.94
CA ASP A 30 6.06 10.14 28.43
C ASP A 30 4.75 9.57 29.02
N ILE A 31 3.62 9.96 28.41
CA ILE A 31 2.28 9.46 28.74
C ILE A 31 1.83 8.45 27.68
N GLY A 32 1.67 7.19 28.09
CA GLY A 32 1.12 6.09 27.28
C GLY A 32 -0.37 5.91 27.55
N ASP A 33 -1.21 6.81 27.02
CA ASP A 33 -2.67 6.78 27.26
C ASP A 33 -3.37 5.57 26.60
N CYS A 34 -2.76 4.96 25.59
CA CYS A 34 -3.22 3.72 24.97
C CYS A 34 -2.62 2.49 25.64
N TRP A 35 -1.36 2.56 26.03
CA TRP A 35 -0.68 1.51 26.77
C TRP A 35 0.54 2.05 27.52
N ASP A 36 0.61 1.74 28.79
CA ASP A 36 1.80 1.78 29.61
C ASP A 36 2.00 0.37 30.16
N SER A 37 2.98 -0.36 29.66
CA SER A 37 3.23 -1.74 30.07
C SER A 37 3.68 -1.87 31.55
N GLY A 38 4.05 -0.75 32.17
CA GLY A 38 4.87 -0.83 33.39
C GLY A 38 6.21 -1.49 33.10
N TRP A 39 6.97 -1.82 34.14
CA TRP A 39 8.21 -2.60 33.99
C TRP A 39 7.88 -4.09 33.85
N ILE A 40 8.23 -4.68 32.71
CA ILE A 40 8.12 -6.11 32.45
C ILE A 40 9.52 -6.73 32.49
N ASN A 41 9.73 -7.69 33.39
CA ASN A 41 10.98 -8.44 33.50
C ASN A 41 11.06 -9.44 32.35
N SER A 42 11.85 -9.12 31.34
CA SER A 42 12.09 -9.96 30.16
C SER A 42 13.30 -9.44 29.40
N ASP A 43 14.01 -10.33 28.74
CA ASP A 43 15.08 -10.05 27.79
C ASP A 43 14.60 -10.06 26.33
N ASP A 44 13.29 -10.18 26.10
CA ASP A 44 12.70 -10.09 24.76
C ASP A 44 12.92 -8.68 24.18
N MET A 45 13.52 -8.62 23.00
CA MET A 45 13.82 -7.36 22.29
C MET A 45 12.96 -7.18 21.05
N GLN A 46 12.14 -8.15 20.69
CA GLN A 46 11.29 -8.14 19.49
C GLN A 46 10.03 -8.97 19.69
N LEU A 47 9.06 -8.80 18.80
CA LEU A 47 7.78 -9.53 18.79
C LEU A 47 6.95 -9.34 20.07
N ILE A 48 7.16 -8.23 20.80
CA ILE A 48 6.39 -7.92 21.98
C ILE A 48 4.95 -7.62 21.59
N ARG A 49 4.04 -8.37 22.18
CA ARG A 49 2.62 -8.23 21.90
C ARG A 49 2.08 -6.96 22.57
N TYR A 50 1.34 -6.17 21.80
CA TYR A 50 0.58 -5.04 22.34
C TYR A 50 -0.59 -5.55 23.21
N GLU A 51 -0.68 -5.06 24.44
CA GLU A 51 -1.70 -5.44 25.43
C GLU A 51 -2.47 -4.25 26.01
N GLY A 52 -2.42 -3.11 25.31
CA GLY A 52 -3.12 -1.91 25.71
C GLY A 52 -4.58 -1.87 25.28
N LYS A 53 -5.16 -0.67 25.29
CA LYS A 53 -6.53 -0.43 24.82
C LYS A 53 -6.67 -0.84 23.35
N PRO A 54 -7.84 -1.34 22.92
CA PRO A 54 -8.06 -1.71 21.51
C PRO A 54 -7.69 -0.56 20.57
N LEU A 55 -6.87 -0.88 19.58
CA LEU A 55 -6.50 0.07 18.53
C LEU A 55 -7.69 0.29 17.58
N GLN A 56 -7.73 1.47 16.97
CA GLN A 56 -8.74 1.84 15.97
C GLN A 56 -8.19 1.69 14.56
N SER A 57 -9.04 1.43 13.57
CA SER A 57 -8.68 1.41 12.16
C SER A 57 -8.25 2.79 11.66
N ASP A 58 -7.31 2.81 10.71
CA ASP A 58 -6.85 4.02 10.04
C ASP A 58 -6.41 5.13 11.01
N LYS A 59 -5.60 4.77 12.00
CA LYS A 59 -5.07 5.70 13.02
C LYS A 59 -3.57 5.61 13.15
N ASP A 60 -2.95 6.73 13.49
CA ASP A 60 -1.55 6.81 13.84
C ASP A 60 -1.38 6.68 15.35
N TYR A 61 -0.34 5.95 15.74
CA TYR A 61 0.07 5.74 17.13
C TYR A 61 1.55 6.04 17.27
N PHE A 62 1.91 6.52 18.44
CA PHE A 62 3.26 6.90 18.80
C PHE A 62 3.71 6.04 19.97
N TRP A 63 4.96 5.60 19.96
CA TRP A 63 5.46 4.75 21.02
C TRP A 63 6.91 5.05 21.37
N LYS A 64 7.27 4.70 22.60
CA LYS A 64 8.61 4.79 23.15
C LYS A 64 8.91 3.55 23.98
N VAL A 65 10.18 3.25 24.15
CA VAL A 65 10.65 2.16 25.02
C VAL A 65 11.78 2.67 25.93
N THR A 66 11.80 2.13 27.14
CA THR A 66 12.88 2.29 28.13
C THR A 66 13.26 0.90 28.62
N VAL A 67 14.54 0.61 28.79
CA VAL A 67 15.03 -0.71 29.19
C VAL A 67 15.87 -0.65 30.44
N LYS A 68 16.03 -1.82 31.12
CA LYS A 68 16.99 -2.05 32.19
C LYS A 68 18.02 -3.06 31.75
N ASP A 69 19.28 -2.83 32.15
CA ASP A 69 20.36 -3.80 32.00
C ASP A 69 20.43 -4.80 33.18
N GLU A 70 21.39 -5.71 33.12
CA GLU A 70 21.61 -6.73 34.16
C GLU A 70 22.11 -6.13 35.49
N LYS A 71 22.58 -4.88 35.49
CA LYS A 71 23.00 -4.13 36.70
C LYS A 71 21.89 -3.30 37.29
N GLY A 72 20.70 -3.29 36.64
CA GLY A 72 19.54 -2.52 37.04
C GLY A 72 19.55 -1.07 36.56
N ASN A 73 20.54 -0.67 35.73
CA ASN A 73 20.59 0.68 35.18
C ASN A 73 19.44 0.86 34.17
N ILE A 74 18.84 2.04 34.18
CA ILE A 74 17.74 2.40 33.28
C ILE A 74 18.33 3.22 32.15
N SER A 75 18.00 2.82 30.89
CA SER A 75 18.37 3.60 29.70
C SER A 75 17.65 4.95 29.65
N ALA A 76 18.16 5.89 28.84
CA ALA A 76 17.29 6.96 28.35
C ALA A 76 16.07 6.37 27.61
N THR A 77 14.94 7.05 27.68
CA THR A 77 13.77 6.68 26.87
C THR A 77 14.11 6.88 25.38
N SER A 78 13.70 5.95 24.53
CA SER A 78 13.94 6.04 23.09
C SER A 78 13.32 7.30 22.48
N GLU A 79 13.76 7.68 21.30
CA GLU A 79 13.03 8.61 20.48
C GLU A 79 11.62 8.07 20.19
N THR A 80 10.70 8.99 19.85
CA THR A 80 9.33 8.61 19.50
C THR A 80 9.32 7.93 18.14
N ALA A 81 8.86 6.68 18.09
CA ALA A 81 8.55 5.98 16.86
C ALA A 81 7.03 6.01 16.59
N THR A 82 6.66 5.81 15.34
CA THR A 82 5.27 5.88 14.88
C THR A 82 4.89 4.61 14.13
N PHE A 83 3.66 4.17 14.32
CA PHE A 83 3.03 3.19 13.43
C PHE A 83 1.59 3.60 13.12
N SER A 84 1.08 3.14 11.98
CA SER A 84 -0.30 3.36 11.57
C SER A 84 -1.03 2.03 11.46
N THR A 85 -2.29 2.02 11.80
CA THR A 85 -3.16 0.84 11.63
C THR A 85 -3.79 0.86 10.25
N GLY A 86 -4.02 -0.34 9.71
CA GLY A 86 -4.83 -0.52 8.51
C GLY A 86 -6.34 -0.56 8.82
N LEU A 87 -7.11 -1.00 7.84
CA LEU A 87 -8.55 -1.23 7.99
C LEU A 87 -8.76 -2.63 8.60
N PHE A 88 -9.49 -2.69 9.71
CA PHE A 88 -9.68 -3.95 10.44
C PHE A 88 -10.87 -4.76 9.92
N ASN A 89 -11.91 -4.07 9.43
CA ASN A 89 -13.16 -4.70 9.03
C ASN A 89 -13.42 -4.55 7.53
N GLN A 90 -14.02 -5.57 6.92
CA GLN A 90 -14.43 -5.51 5.51
C GLN A 90 -15.47 -4.40 5.25
N SER A 91 -16.32 -4.10 6.24
CA SER A 91 -17.34 -3.04 6.16
C SER A 91 -16.79 -1.62 6.10
N GLU A 92 -15.51 -1.42 6.40
CA GLU A 92 -14.82 -0.12 6.28
C GLU A 92 -14.41 0.19 4.84
N TRP A 93 -14.46 -0.82 3.96
CA TRP A 93 -14.25 -0.63 2.53
C TRP A 93 -15.54 -0.16 1.87
N THR A 94 -15.56 1.10 1.43
CA THR A 94 -16.68 1.71 0.68
C THR A 94 -16.39 1.80 -0.82
N ALA A 95 -15.14 1.60 -1.21
CA ALA A 95 -14.69 1.55 -2.58
C ALA A 95 -15.24 0.32 -3.34
N LYS A 96 -15.25 0.40 -4.65
CA LYS A 96 -15.62 -0.70 -5.55
C LYS A 96 -14.39 -1.23 -6.26
N TRP A 97 -14.36 -2.52 -6.55
CA TRP A 97 -13.36 -3.06 -7.46
C TRP A 97 -13.60 -2.53 -8.86
N ILE A 98 -12.53 -2.02 -9.48
CA ILE A 98 -12.57 -1.52 -10.85
C ILE A 98 -11.54 -2.23 -11.73
N GLY A 99 -11.83 -2.33 -13.01
CA GLY A 99 -10.98 -2.89 -14.04
C GLY A 99 -11.37 -2.33 -15.40
N THR A 100 -10.93 -2.99 -16.45
CA THR A 100 -11.35 -2.73 -17.83
C THR A 100 -12.34 -3.79 -18.30
N SER A 101 -12.95 -3.61 -19.46
CA SER A 101 -13.76 -4.63 -20.10
C SER A 101 -12.95 -5.74 -20.78
N GLU A 102 -11.64 -5.58 -20.86
CA GLU A 102 -10.72 -6.55 -21.46
C GLU A 102 -10.45 -7.68 -20.47
N VAL A 103 -10.65 -8.92 -20.91
CA VAL A 103 -10.46 -10.13 -20.09
C VAL A 103 -9.68 -11.17 -20.86
N TYR A 104 -8.87 -11.94 -20.14
CA TYR A 104 -8.14 -13.07 -20.69
C TYR A 104 -9.10 -14.19 -21.09
N ASP A 105 -8.96 -14.68 -22.31
CA ASP A 105 -9.73 -15.79 -22.85
C ASP A 105 -8.83 -17.02 -23.08
N PRO A 106 -8.94 -18.06 -22.25
CA PRO A 106 -8.08 -19.23 -22.35
C PRO A 106 -8.34 -20.06 -23.60
N THR A 107 -9.44 -19.81 -24.32
CA THR A 107 -9.78 -20.54 -25.57
C THR A 107 -9.09 -19.95 -26.80
N LYS A 108 -8.55 -18.75 -26.71
CA LYS A 108 -7.78 -18.12 -27.77
C LYS A 108 -6.38 -18.71 -27.85
N GLY A 109 -5.86 -18.90 -29.05
CA GLY A 109 -4.48 -19.32 -29.27
C GLY A 109 -3.43 -18.31 -28.80
N SER A 110 -3.78 -17.05 -28.75
CA SER A 110 -2.98 -15.96 -28.17
C SER A 110 -3.89 -14.89 -27.62
N ASN A 111 -3.51 -14.35 -26.46
CA ASN A 111 -4.16 -13.19 -25.87
C ASN A 111 -3.25 -11.97 -25.96
N GLU A 112 -3.84 -10.82 -26.22
CA GLU A 112 -3.19 -9.53 -26.12
C GLU A 112 -3.98 -8.70 -25.12
N MET A 113 -3.39 -8.42 -23.95
CA MET A 113 -4.01 -7.65 -22.89
C MET A 113 -3.10 -6.51 -22.49
N TYR A 114 -3.64 -5.31 -22.44
CA TYR A 114 -2.89 -4.17 -21.93
C TYR A 114 -2.92 -4.13 -20.43
N ASP A 115 -1.79 -3.72 -19.83
CA ASP A 115 -1.72 -3.34 -18.43
C ASP A 115 -2.34 -1.94 -18.28
N PRO A 116 -3.52 -1.79 -17.65
CA PRO A 116 -4.27 -0.54 -17.74
C PRO A 116 -3.76 0.53 -16.79
N TRP A 117 -3.85 1.78 -17.24
CA TRP A 117 -3.79 2.95 -16.40
C TRP A 117 -5.18 3.33 -15.91
N PHE A 118 -5.26 3.73 -14.63
CA PHE A 118 -6.46 4.33 -14.04
C PHE A 118 -6.09 5.68 -13.46
N ARG A 119 -7.01 6.64 -13.49
CA ARG A 119 -6.81 7.94 -12.86
C ARG A 119 -8.10 8.57 -12.37
N LYS A 120 -7.95 9.41 -11.31
CA LYS A 120 -9.03 10.19 -10.74
C LYS A 120 -8.51 11.58 -10.38
N ASN A 121 -9.13 12.61 -10.95
CA ASN A 121 -8.88 14.00 -10.58
C ASN A 121 -9.81 14.43 -9.45
N PHE A 122 -9.33 15.25 -8.56
CA PHE A 122 -10.10 15.87 -7.47
C PHE A 122 -9.44 17.17 -7.02
N GLU A 123 -10.19 17.98 -6.29
CA GLU A 123 -9.73 19.26 -5.77
C GLU A 123 -9.72 19.28 -4.24
N LEU A 124 -8.68 19.88 -3.66
CA LEU A 124 -8.56 20.13 -2.23
C LEU A 124 -8.54 21.64 -1.95
N LYS A 125 -9.35 22.07 -0.99
CA LYS A 125 -9.40 23.46 -0.57
C LYS A 125 -8.17 23.93 0.21
N GLN A 126 -7.43 23.00 0.78
CA GLN A 126 -6.19 23.24 1.53
C GLN A 126 -5.24 22.05 1.41
N LYS A 127 -3.96 22.23 1.75
CA LYS A 127 -3.00 21.13 1.85
C LYS A 127 -3.41 20.18 2.98
N PRO A 128 -3.43 18.86 2.78
CA PRO A 128 -3.75 17.92 3.83
C PRO A 128 -2.56 17.71 4.79
N GLU A 129 -2.88 17.25 6.01
CA GLU A 129 -1.90 16.81 7.01
C GLU A 129 -1.77 15.28 7.06
N ARG A 130 -2.86 14.57 6.72
CA ARG A 130 -2.88 13.10 6.72
C ARG A 130 -3.72 12.57 5.56
N ALA A 131 -3.19 11.60 4.85
CA ALA A 131 -3.91 10.88 3.80
C ALA A 131 -3.25 9.52 3.58
N ILE A 132 -3.85 8.45 4.11
CA ILE A 132 -3.39 7.08 3.89
C ILE A 132 -4.27 6.42 2.85
N LEU A 133 -3.69 6.14 1.70
CA LEU A 133 -4.36 5.46 0.59
C LEU A 133 -4.18 3.94 0.75
N PHE A 134 -5.27 3.22 0.90
CA PHE A 134 -5.31 1.77 0.93
C PHE A 134 -5.59 1.24 -0.46
N VAL A 135 -4.71 0.39 -1.00
CA VAL A 135 -4.85 -0.17 -2.35
C VAL A 135 -4.68 -1.68 -2.32
N ALA A 136 -5.64 -2.41 -2.84
CA ALA A 136 -5.53 -3.83 -3.12
C ALA A 136 -5.73 -4.09 -4.61
N SER A 137 -5.00 -5.06 -5.17
CA SER A 137 -5.18 -5.49 -6.55
C SER A 137 -5.17 -7.02 -6.68
N VAL A 138 -5.83 -7.50 -7.70
CA VAL A 138 -5.60 -8.81 -8.31
C VAL A 138 -4.71 -8.53 -9.51
N GLY A 139 -3.49 -9.01 -9.48
CA GLY A 139 -2.37 -8.52 -10.28
C GLY A 139 -1.50 -7.56 -9.45
N TYR A 140 -0.58 -6.87 -10.10
CA TYR A 140 0.28 -5.87 -9.46
C TYR A 140 -0.27 -4.46 -9.65
N HIS A 141 0.20 -3.52 -8.82
CA HIS A 141 -0.10 -2.10 -9.03
C HIS A 141 1.08 -1.20 -8.65
N GLU A 142 1.16 -0.08 -9.32
CA GLU A 142 1.94 1.07 -8.92
C GLU A 142 1.00 2.25 -8.66
N VAL A 143 1.36 3.07 -7.67
CA VAL A 143 0.59 4.25 -7.25
C VAL A 143 1.34 5.51 -7.64
N TYR A 144 0.62 6.46 -8.22
CA TYR A 144 1.12 7.79 -8.55
C TYR A 144 0.20 8.87 -7.98
N VAL A 145 0.77 9.93 -7.47
CA VAL A 145 0.06 11.13 -7.03
C VAL A 145 0.73 12.33 -7.68
N ASN A 146 -0.04 13.12 -8.44
CA ASN A 146 0.45 14.31 -9.11
C ASN A 146 1.71 14.08 -9.96
N GLY A 147 1.82 12.91 -10.60
CA GLY A 147 2.96 12.51 -11.41
C GLY A 147 4.11 11.85 -10.64
N GLN A 148 4.10 11.90 -9.33
CA GLN A 148 5.11 11.26 -8.48
C GLN A 148 4.70 9.80 -8.17
N ARG A 149 5.60 8.84 -8.40
CA ARG A 149 5.44 7.47 -7.92
C ARG A 149 5.52 7.43 -6.39
N ILE A 150 4.59 6.74 -5.76
CA ILE A 150 4.50 6.62 -4.30
C ILE A 150 4.99 5.23 -3.87
N GLY A 151 5.94 5.23 -2.95
CA GLY A 151 6.57 4.00 -2.46
C GLY A 151 7.69 3.48 -3.37
N ASP A 152 8.42 2.51 -2.87
CA ASP A 152 9.57 1.86 -3.52
C ASP A 152 9.28 0.39 -3.88
N HIS A 153 8.03 0.00 -3.78
CA HIS A 153 7.59 -1.36 -4.01
C HIS A 153 7.69 -1.75 -5.49
N VAL A 154 8.11 -2.97 -5.75
CA VAL A 154 8.06 -3.61 -7.08
C VAL A 154 7.35 -4.95 -6.97
N LEU A 155 6.59 -5.33 -8.00
CA LEU A 155 5.80 -6.57 -8.04
C LEU A 155 4.89 -6.71 -6.80
N ALA A 156 4.21 -5.63 -6.45
CA ALA A 156 3.33 -5.54 -5.29
C ALA A 156 1.84 -5.44 -5.70
N PRO A 157 0.92 -5.93 -4.87
CA PRO A 157 1.09 -6.65 -3.61
C PRO A 157 1.60 -8.09 -3.81
N ALA A 158 2.06 -8.71 -2.71
CA ALA A 158 2.41 -10.13 -2.72
C ALA A 158 1.19 -10.99 -3.07
N VAL A 159 1.41 -11.96 -3.95
CA VAL A 159 0.37 -12.87 -4.45
C VAL A 159 -0.28 -13.66 -3.32
N THR A 160 -1.58 -13.89 -3.45
CA THR A 160 -2.37 -14.74 -2.53
C THR A 160 -3.25 -15.69 -3.35
N ASP A 161 -4.00 -16.53 -2.67
CA ASP A 161 -5.10 -17.26 -3.29
C ASP A 161 -6.24 -16.28 -3.64
N HIS A 162 -6.24 -15.82 -4.88
CA HIS A 162 -7.22 -14.86 -5.41
C HIS A 162 -8.63 -15.46 -5.61
N THR A 163 -8.87 -16.70 -5.19
CA THR A 163 -10.24 -17.23 -5.04
C THR A 163 -10.85 -16.84 -3.68
N LYS A 164 -10.01 -16.39 -2.72
CA LYS A 164 -10.42 -16.15 -1.33
C LYS A 164 -10.12 -14.75 -0.83
N ARG A 165 -8.93 -14.20 -1.19
CA ARG A 165 -8.51 -12.90 -0.66
C ARG A 165 -7.60 -12.14 -1.60
N ALA A 166 -7.51 -10.82 -1.35
CA ALA A 166 -6.47 -9.95 -1.87
C ALA A 166 -5.79 -9.20 -0.72
N ARG A 167 -4.50 -8.87 -0.90
CA ARG A 167 -3.76 -8.05 0.07
C ARG A 167 -3.83 -6.60 -0.33
N TYR A 168 -3.95 -5.72 0.66
CA TYR A 168 -3.80 -4.29 0.44
C TYR A 168 -2.50 -3.77 1.04
N ILE A 169 -2.00 -2.69 0.44
CA ILE A 169 -0.87 -1.90 0.92
C ILE A 169 -1.41 -0.51 1.29
N ALA A 170 -0.85 0.08 2.33
CA ALA A 170 -1.14 1.44 2.77
C ALA A 170 -0.02 2.37 2.33
N TYR A 171 -0.38 3.48 1.69
CA TYR A 171 0.54 4.50 1.17
C TYR A 171 0.24 5.84 1.84
N ASP A 172 1.24 6.45 2.47
CA ASP A 172 1.12 7.85 2.89
C ASP A 172 1.27 8.75 1.65
N ILE A 173 0.16 9.34 1.23
CA ILE A 173 0.11 10.23 0.07
C ILE A 173 0.02 11.71 0.44
N ALA A 174 -0.10 12.03 1.73
CA ALA A 174 -0.24 13.43 2.17
C ALA A 174 0.90 14.34 1.69
N PRO A 175 2.19 13.90 1.70
CA PRO A 175 3.29 14.73 1.21
C PRO A 175 3.18 15.12 -0.27
N ALA A 176 2.59 14.25 -1.10
CA ALA A 176 2.44 14.46 -2.55
C ALA A 176 1.16 15.23 -2.94
N LEU A 177 0.24 15.47 -1.99
CA LEU A 177 -0.99 16.22 -2.22
C LEU A 177 -0.80 17.73 -2.03
N ASN A 178 -1.52 18.50 -2.82
CA ASN A 178 -1.47 19.97 -2.80
C ASN A 178 -2.85 20.57 -2.58
N LYS A 179 -2.89 21.86 -2.19
CA LYS A 179 -4.10 22.67 -2.36
C LYS A 179 -4.39 22.83 -3.85
N GLY A 180 -5.64 22.78 -4.25
CA GLY A 180 -6.09 22.84 -5.64
C GLY A 180 -6.20 21.45 -6.26
N ASN A 181 -5.94 21.36 -7.56
CA ASN A 181 -6.12 20.15 -8.35
C ASN A 181 -5.08 19.07 -8.00
N ASN A 182 -5.56 17.86 -7.84
CA ASN A 182 -4.76 16.67 -7.57
C ASN A 182 -5.23 15.50 -8.44
N THR A 183 -4.34 14.55 -8.66
CA THR A 183 -4.64 13.29 -9.35
C THR A 183 -4.07 12.14 -8.55
N ILE A 184 -4.88 11.10 -8.31
CA ILE A 184 -4.39 9.77 -7.97
C ILE A 184 -4.45 8.95 -9.24
N ALA A 185 -3.35 8.28 -9.58
CA ALA A 185 -3.29 7.39 -10.72
C ALA A 185 -2.70 6.02 -10.31
N LEU A 186 -3.19 4.97 -10.94
CA LEU A 186 -2.80 3.60 -10.71
C LEU A 186 -2.41 2.96 -12.03
N TRP A 187 -1.28 2.27 -12.05
CA TRP A 187 -0.89 1.42 -13.17
C TRP A 187 -0.96 -0.03 -12.72
N LEU A 188 -1.76 -0.85 -13.39
CA LEU A 188 -1.89 -2.25 -13.04
C LEU A 188 -1.02 -3.12 -13.93
N GLY A 189 -0.51 -4.21 -13.36
CA GLY A 189 0.16 -5.28 -14.09
C GLY A 189 -0.67 -6.56 -14.06
N THR A 190 -0.72 -7.27 -15.17
CA THR A 190 -1.54 -8.48 -15.35
C THR A 190 -1.16 -9.59 -14.37
N SER A 191 0.13 -9.96 -14.29
CA SER A 191 0.62 -10.94 -13.32
C SER A 191 -0.29 -12.18 -13.17
N TRP A 192 -0.52 -12.61 -11.96
CA TRP A 192 -1.32 -13.77 -11.58
C TRP A 192 -2.84 -13.59 -11.74
N SER A 193 -3.31 -12.42 -12.18
CA SER A 193 -4.74 -12.14 -12.35
C SER A 193 -5.42 -13.08 -13.35
N ILE A 194 -4.66 -13.56 -14.33
CA ILE A 194 -5.15 -14.46 -15.39
C ILE A 194 -4.94 -15.94 -15.10
N PHE A 195 -4.25 -16.28 -13.99
CA PHE A 195 -3.96 -17.66 -13.66
C PHE A 195 -5.24 -18.48 -13.44
N GLY A 196 -5.38 -19.61 -14.16
CA GLY A 196 -6.60 -20.42 -14.20
C GLY A 196 -7.06 -20.91 -12.84
N ALA A 197 -6.12 -21.32 -11.96
CA ALA A 197 -6.44 -21.76 -10.60
C ALA A 197 -7.05 -20.65 -9.71
N TYR A 198 -6.91 -19.39 -10.10
CA TYR A 198 -7.52 -18.24 -9.40
C TYR A 198 -8.78 -17.71 -10.08
N ALA A 199 -9.26 -18.38 -11.13
CA ALA A 199 -10.50 -18.01 -11.79
C ALA A 199 -11.70 -18.29 -10.89
N THR A 200 -12.62 -17.34 -10.81
CA THR A 200 -13.92 -17.49 -10.14
C THR A 200 -15.02 -16.87 -11.01
N PRO A 201 -16.28 -17.33 -10.93
CA PRO A 201 -17.36 -16.79 -11.77
C PRO A 201 -17.65 -15.31 -11.57
N ASP A 202 -17.32 -14.75 -10.40
CA ASP A 202 -17.60 -13.38 -10.00
C ASP A 202 -16.38 -12.43 -10.17
N LYS A 203 -15.26 -12.93 -10.68
CA LYS A 203 -14.04 -12.17 -10.90
C LYS A 203 -13.56 -12.32 -12.35
N PRO A 204 -13.26 -11.23 -13.06
CA PRO A 204 -12.68 -11.34 -14.41
C PRO A 204 -11.27 -11.96 -14.34
N ARG A 205 -10.88 -12.64 -15.41
CA ARG A 205 -9.47 -13.01 -15.62
C ARG A 205 -8.72 -11.80 -16.21
N ALA A 206 -8.53 -10.80 -15.39
CA ALA A 206 -7.87 -9.53 -15.72
C ALA A 206 -7.41 -8.89 -14.42
N SER A 207 -6.49 -7.92 -14.52
CA SER A 207 -6.12 -7.11 -13.36
C SER A 207 -7.28 -6.20 -12.95
N ILE A 208 -7.58 -6.20 -11.65
CA ILE A 208 -8.57 -5.32 -11.03
C ILE A 208 -7.98 -4.70 -9.76
N VAL A 209 -8.49 -3.55 -9.38
CA VAL A 209 -8.02 -2.80 -8.22
C VAL A 209 -9.18 -2.23 -7.41
N ILE A 210 -8.98 -2.14 -6.10
CA ILE A 210 -9.82 -1.39 -5.18
C ILE A 210 -8.93 -0.46 -4.37
N ALA A 211 -9.31 0.80 -4.27
CA ALA A 211 -8.54 1.80 -3.54
C ALA A 211 -9.46 2.80 -2.84
N GLN A 212 -9.06 3.21 -1.63
CA GLN A 212 -9.73 4.29 -0.92
C GLN A 212 -8.78 5.07 -0.03
N VAL A 213 -9.07 6.34 0.17
CA VAL A 213 -8.38 7.25 1.08
C VAL A 213 -9.35 8.25 1.66
N ASP A 214 -9.26 8.47 2.96
CA ASP A 214 -9.81 9.63 3.64
C ASP A 214 -8.70 10.67 3.85
N ILE A 215 -8.95 11.89 3.42
CA ILE A 215 -7.98 12.98 3.43
C ILE A 215 -8.35 13.95 4.54
N TYR A 216 -7.41 14.20 5.45
CA TYR A 216 -7.61 15.04 6.62
C TYR A 216 -6.69 16.25 6.62
N GLY A 217 -7.23 17.39 7.01
CA GLY A 217 -6.47 18.58 7.35
C GLY A 217 -6.22 18.71 8.85
N SER A 218 -5.87 19.92 9.30
CA SER A 218 -5.65 20.23 10.71
C SER A 218 -6.84 19.79 11.59
N ASN A 219 -6.51 19.41 12.83
CA ASN A 219 -7.50 18.94 13.82
C ASN A 219 -8.33 17.73 13.36
N HIS A 220 -7.76 16.85 12.54
CA HIS A 220 -8.44 15.68 12.00
C HIS A 220 -9.74 15.97 11.25
N ARG A 221 -9.90 17.19 10.72
CA ARG A 221 -11.05 17.54 9.90
C ARG A 221 -10.96 16.84 8.55
N LYS A 222 -11.96 16.02 8.22
CA LYS A 222 -12.03 15.38 6.90
C LYS A 222 -12.25 16.44 5.81
N LEU A 223 -11.36 16.44 4.81
CA LEU A 223 -11.39 17.33 3.65
C LEU A 223 -12.07 16.68 2.45
N ALA A 224 -11.76 15.41 2.21
CA ALA A 224 -12.29 14.64 1.10
C ALA A 224 -12.21 13.13 1.41
N GLY A 225 -12.99 12.34 0.67
CA GLY A 225 -12.84 10.90 0.55
C GLY A 225 -12.77 10.56 -0.92
N ILE A 226 -11.77 9.79 -1.33
CA ILE A 226 -11.63 9.31 -2.71
C ILE A 226 -11.69 7.79 -2.68
N ILE A 227 -12.57 7.24 -3.49
CA ILE A 227 -12.77 5.79 -3.62
C ILE A 227 -12.71 5.39 -5.08
N THR A 228 -12.35 4.16 -5.36
CA THR A 228 -12.51 3.59 -6.71
C THR A 228 -13.98 3.29 -6.98
N ASP A 229 -14.44 3.75 -8.12
CA ASP A 229 -15.79 3.56 -8.66
C ASP A 229 -15.80 3.79 -10.19
N GLU A 230 -16.98 3.77 -10.80
CA GLU A 230 -17.18 4.00 -12.23
C GLU A 230 -16.82 5.40 -12.74
N SER A 231 -16.52 6.34 -11.86
CA SER A 231 -16.08 7.69 -12.22
C SER A 231 -14.59 7.80 -12.55
N TRP A 232 -13.82 6.76 -12.23
CA TRP A 232 -12.42 6.68 -12.65
C TRP A 232 -12.29 6.53 -14.16
N ARG A 233 -11.23 7.11 -14.71
CA ARG A 233 -10.89 6.98 -16.12
C ARG A 233 -9.83 5.91 -16.31
N THR A 234 -9.90 5.17 -17.39
CA THR A 234 -8.93 4.12 -17.74
C THR A 234 -8.49 4.20 -19.18
N TYR A 235 -7.25 3.82 -19.45
CA TYR A 235 -6.64 3.77 -20.76
C TYR A 235 -5.59 2.63 -20.83
N PRO A 236 -5.45 1.94 -21.98
CA PRO A 236 -4.41 0.94 -22.15
C PRO A 236 -3.01 1.58 -22.13
N SER A 237 -2.13 1.13 -21.24
CA SER A 237 -0.75 1.60 -21.20
C SER A 237 0.05 1.13 -22.44
N PRO A 238 1.30 1.63 -22.63
CA PRO A 238 2.19 1.09 -23.66
C PRO A 238 2.54 -0.37 -23.50
N ASN A 239 2.39 -0.92 -22.28
CA ASN A 239 2.72 -2.30 -21.97
C ASN A 239 1.52 -3.24 -22.20
N LYS A 240 1.78 -4.37 -22.85
CA LYS A 240 0.78 -5.41 -23.02
C LYS A 240 1.36 -6.80 -22.84
N LEU A 241 0.56 -7.68 -22.25
CA LEU A 241 0.79 -9.11 -22.26
C LEU A 241 0.55 -9.67 -23.67
N ILE A 242 1.40 -10.58 -24.11
CA ILE A 242 1.23 -11.37 -25.34
C ILE A 242 1.34 -12.87 -25.03
N GLY A 243 0.67 -13.69 -25.85
CA GLY A 243 0.69 -15.14 -25.69
C GLY A 243 -0.24 -15.63 -24.57
N ASN A 244 0.04 -16.81 -24.07
CA ASN A 244 -0.77 -17.49 -23.05
C ASN A 244 0.09 -17.87 -21.84
N TRP A 245 -0.50 -17.80 -20.66
CA TRP A 245 0.07 -18.31 -19.44
C TRP A 245 -0.35 -19.78 -19.25
N ASP A 246 0.51 -20.70 -19.70
CA ASP A 246 0.33 -22.13 -19.51
C ASP A 246 1.59 -22.74 -18.89
N PHE A 247 1.56 -22.90 -17.59
CA PHE A 247 2.67 -23.48 -16.84
C PHE A 247 2.97 -24.96 -17.19
N GLY A 248 2.00 -25.65 -17.80
CA GLY A 248 2.16 -27.07 -18.18
C GLY A 248 2.89 -27.26 -19.50
N ALA A 249 2.81 -26.31 -20.43
CA ALA A 249 3.33 -26.40 -21.79
C ALA A 249 4.59 -25.55 -22.06
N GLY A 250 5.13 -24.87 -21.05
CA GLY A 250 6.29 -23.97 -21.19
C GLY A 250 5.97 -22.66 -21.89
N GLY A 251 4.70 -22.34 -22.10
CA GLY A 251 4.24 -21.09 -22.69
C GLY A 251 3.95 -20.05 -21.62
N TYR A 252 4.97 -19.28 -21.23
CA TYR A 252 4.78 -18.27 -20.17
C TYR A 252 4.28 -16.92 -20.70
N GLY A 253 4.03 -16.80 -22.00
CA GLY A 253 3.75 -15.52 -22.62
C GLY A 253 4.94 -14.58 -22.56
N GLY A 254 4.68 -13.31 -22.72
CA GLY A 254 5.67 -12.25 -22.64
C GLY A 254 5.00 -10.89 -22.54
N GLU A 255 5.79 -9.85 -22.44
CA GLU A 255 5.33 -8.47 -22.46
C GLU A 255 6.00 -7.71 -23.61
N ILE A 256 5.24 -6.82 -24.24
CA ILE A 256 5.76 -5.88 -25.24
C ILE A 256 5.49 -4.47 -24.75
N TRP A 257 6.55 -3.71 -24.62
CA TRP A 257 6.49 -2.26 -24.44
C TRP A 257 6.56 -1.56 -25.80
N ASN A 258 5.55 -0.75 -26.11
CA ASN A 258 5.53 0.08 -27.31
C ASN A 258 5.69 1.55 -26.96
N ALA A 259 6.92 2.05 -27.06
CA ALA A 259 7.26 3.44 -26.73
C ALA A 259 6.45 4.50 -27.54
N ASN A 260 5.99 4.16 -28.75
CA ASN A 260 5.17 5.06 -29.56
C ASN A 260 3.76 5.30 -28.96
N ARG A 261 3.36 4.51 -27.98
CA ARG A 261 2.09 4.66 -27.26
C ARG A 261 2.25 5.37 -25.92
N GLU A 262 3.45 5.77 -25.58
CA GLU A 262 3.72 6.47 -24.34
C GLU A 262 3.00 7.83 -24.33
N ILE A 263 2.31 8.14 -23.25
CA ILE A 263 1.57 9.38 -23.07
C ILE A 263 2.20 10.13 -21.89
N ASN A 264 2.99 11.13 -22.21
CA ASN A 264 3.62 11.96 -21.19
C ASN A 264 2.57 12.69 -20.34
N GLY A 265 2.79 12.70 -19.03
CA GLY A 265 1.94 13.42 -18.08
C GLY A 265 0.57 12.77 -17.83
N TRP A 266 0.34 11.53 -18.24
CA TRP A 266 -0.92 10.81 -18.05
C TRP A 266 -1.39 10.78 -16.59
N ASN A 267 -0.48 10.85 -15.65
CA ASN A 267 -0.68 10.84 -14.20
C ASN A 267 -0.63 12.23 -13.54
N GLN A 268 -0.64 13.31 -14.34
CA GLN A 268 -0.61 14.69 -13.87
C GLN A 268 -2.02 15.29 -13.73
N PRO A 269 -2.27 16.25 -12.81
CA PRO A 269 -3.58 16.84 -12.58
C PRO A 269 -4.21 17.53 -13.80
N ASN A 270 -3.37 18.14 -14.66
CA ASN A 270 -3.84 18.91 -15.81
C ASN A 270 -3.97 18.10 -17.10
N PHE A 271 -3.75 16.80 -17.03
CA PHE A 271 -3.91 15.93 -18.20
C PHE A 271 -5.39 15.84 -18.61
N ASN A 272 -5.66 15.99 -19.92
CA ASN A 272 -7.00 15.83 -20.46
C ASN A 272 -7.33 14.37 -20.74
N ASP A 273 -8.17 13.80 -19.89
CA ASP A 273 -8.62 12.40 -19.97
C ASP A 273 -10.05 12.22 -20.49
N GLN A 274 -10.61 13.23 -21.13
CA GLN A 274 -12.01 13.20 -21.63
C GLN A 274 -12.26 12.04 -22.62
N SER A 275 -11.26 11.71 -23.44
CA SER A 275 -11.31 10.61 -24.40
C SER A 275 -11.12 9.21 -23.77
N TRP A 276 -10.69 9.16 -22.50
CA TRP A 276 -10.48 7.90 -21.81
C TRP A 276 -11.80 7.22 -21.43
N GLN A 277 -11.81 5.91 -21.41
CA GLN A 277 -12.98 5.13 -21.01
C GLN A 277 -13.24 5.27 -19.50
N LYS A 278 -14.47 4.99 -19.09
CA LYS A 278 -14.80 4.81 -17.69
C LYS A 278 -14.36 3.43 -17.23
N ALA A 279 -13.94 3.34 -15.97
CA ALA A 279 -13.65 2.06 -15.34
C ALA A 279 -14.92 1.19 -15.27
N VAL A 280 -14.73 -0.12 -15.40
CA VAL A 280 -15.78 -1.13 -15.20
C VAL A 280 -15.76 -1.59 -13.75
N VAL A 281 -16.93 -1.61 -13.11
CA VAL A 281 -17.08 -2.08 -11.73
C VAL A 281 -17.26 -3.60 -11.70
N TYR A 282 -16.56 -4.25 -10.78
CA TYR A 282 -16.66 -5.68 -10.50
C TYR A 282 -17.03 -5.92 -9.04
N THR A 283 -17.58 -7.08 -8.73
CA THR A 283 -18.03 -7.43 -7.36
C THR A 283 -17.48 -8.80 -6.92
N PRO A 284 -16.15 -9.01 -6.98
CA PRO A 284 -15.59 -10.28 -6.54
C PRO A 284 -15.73 -10.45 -5.02
N LYS A 285 -15.99 -11.69 -4.58
CA LYS A 285 -16.10 -12.01 -3.16
C LYS A 285 -14.73 -12.24 -2.52
N LEU A 286 -13.86 -11.24 -2.57
CA LEU A 286 -12.51 -11.31 -2.03
C LEU A 286 -12.43 -10.67 -0.64
N LYS A 287 -11.85 -11.40 0.31
CA LYS A 287 -11.51 -10.86 1.62
C LYS A 287 -10.28 -9.95 1.52
N LEU A 288 -10.37 -8.73 1.98
CA LEU A 288 -9.24 -7.82 2.02
C LEU A 288 -8.46 -7.98 3.33
N SER A 289 -7.15 -7.99 3.25
CA SER A 289 -6.26 -8.06 4.41
C SER A 289 -4.98 -7.28 4.15
N ALA A 290 -4.43 -6.65 5.18
CA ALA A 290 -3.16 -5.95 5.06
C ALA A 290 -2.02 -6.90 4.65
N GLN A 291 -1.13 -6.43 3.80
CA GLN A 291 0.13 -7.11 3.55
C GLN A 291 1.03 -7.00 4.79
N ARG A 292 1.45 -8.13 5.32
CA ARG A 292 2.33 -8.21 6.50
C ARG A 292 3.77 -8.59 6.17
N VAL A 293 4.00 -9.07 4.95
CA VAL A 293 5.35 -9.36 4.47
C VAL A 293 5.92 -8.13 3.79
N GLU A 294 7.21 -7.93 3.90
CA GLU A 294 7.88 -6.88 3.17
C GLU A 294 7.66 -7.06 1.67
N THR A 295 7.57 -5.94 0.97
CA THR A 295 7.48 -5.92 -0.48
C THR A 295 8.85 -6.11 -1.10
N ASN A 296 8.88 -6.62 -2.34
CA ASN A 296 10.09 -6.52 -3.14
C ASN A 296 10.42 -5.05 -3.37
N LYS A 297 11.71 -4.73 -3.39
CA LYS A 297 12.22 -3.38 -3.60
C LYS A 297 13.35 -3.39 -4.60
N LEU A 298 13.57 -2.27 -5.25
CA LEU A 298 14.75 -2.05 -6.06
C LEU A 298 15.98 -2.00 -5.15
N PHE A 299 16.83 -3.03 -5.24
CA PHE A 299 18.04 -3.12 -4.42
C PHE A 299 19.17 -2.26 -4.98
N ARG A 300 19.34 -2.25 -6.31
CA ARG A 300 20.43 -1.53 -6.98
C ARG A 300 20.04 -1.20 -8.41
N GLU A 301 20.34 0.01 -8.82
CA GLU A 301 20.32 0.44 -10.22
C GLU A 301 21.74 0.45 -10.78
N ILE A 302 21.93 -0.14 -11.95
CA ILE A 302 23.22 -0.20 -12.63
C ILE A 302 23.09 0.54 -13.95
N GLN A 303 23.85 1.62 -14.09
CA GLN A 303 23.91 2.36 -15.35
C GLN A 303 24.90 1.66 -16.29
N PRO A 304 24.53 1.45 -17.56
CA PRO A 304 25.45 0.89 -18.54
C PRO A 304 26.61 1.86 -18.78
N VAL A 305 27.84 1.33 -18.90
CA VAL A 305 29.04 2.13 -19.20
C VAL A 305 29.18 2.42 -20.70
N SER A 306 28.57 1.59 -21.54
CA SER A 306 28.45 1.77 -22.99
C SER A 306 27.32 0.91 -23.53
N ILE A 307 26.77 1.30 -24.65
CA ILE A 307 25.79 0.54 -25.43
C ILE A 307 26.42 0.25 -26.79
#